data_14313b4de5750fe0d86466de9b0be12a
#
_entry.id   14313b4de5750fe0d86466de9b0be12a
#
_cell.length_a   1.000
_cell.length_b   1.000
_cell.length_c   1.000
_cell.angle_alpha   90.00
_cell.angle_beta   90.00
_cell.angle_gamma   90.00
#
_symmetry.space_group_name_H-M   'P 1'
#
loop_
_entity.id
_entity.type
_entity.pdbx_description
1 polymer ?
#
loop_
_entity_poly.entity_id
_entity_poly.type
_entity_poly.pdbx_seq_one_letter_code
_entity_poly.pdbx_strand_id
1 'polypeptide(L)'
;GGAVSQDPFALLKAEVDLLGRLLGEAIRTLSGERFFALVEEVRALAKARRQGDEAAGEALLARVEGLSTEEAEALVRAFTHYFHLVNLAEERHRVRVNRLRAQAETLESPRPEGFLALAKALKERGLSLEEAEAHLNRLELLLTFTAHPTETRRRTLRHHLEALQRELEAGDRERLAARVALLYGTEEVRKARPTVEDEIKGGLYYLPTTLWEAVPRVVAGLEAALERVYGRRPRLKSPVRFRSWIGGDRDGNPFVTPEVTAFAGRYAREVARRRFLEALEDLVRDLSLAEARVPVPREVRERGGGVE
;
A
#
# COMPACT_ATOMS: atom_id res chain seq x y z
N GLY A 1 -31.95 -8.23 10.84
CA GLY A 1 -31.59 -6.87 10.52
C GLY A 1 -30.76 -6.88 9.25
N GLY A 2 -31.37 -6.51 8.10
CA GLY A 2 -30.70 -6.50 6.81
C GLY A 2 -29.60 -5.45 6.80
N ALA A 3 -28.37 -5.88 6.60
CA ALA A 3 -27.29 -5.00 6.23
C ALA A 3 -27.64 -4.42 4.85
N VAL A 4 -27.98 -3.14 4.82
CA VAL A 4 -28.09 -2.38 3.57
C VAL A 4 -26.72 -2.47 2.91
N SER A 5 -26.65 -3.22 1.82
CA SER A 5 -25.44 -3.28 0.95
C SER A 5 -25.21 -1.86 0.43
N GLN A 6 -24.34 -1.09 1.10
CA GLN A 6 -23.96 0.22 0.59
C GLN A 6 -23.21 0.01 -0.71
N ASP A 7 -23.70 0.62 -1.77
CA ASP A 7 -23.02 0.62 -3.07
C ASP A 7 -21.57 1.12 -2.88
N PRO A 8 -20.55 0.31 -3.23
CA PRO A 8 -19.15 0.71 -3.08
C PRO A 8 -18.80 2.00 -3.83
N PHE A 9 -19.46 2.29 -4.95
CA PHE A 9 -19.26 3.53 -5.70
C PHE A 9 -19.85 4.75 -4.99
N ALA A 10 -20.98 4.60 -4.29
CA ALA A 10 -21.52 5.67 -3.46
C ALA A 10 -20.57 6.03 -2.31
N LEU A 11 -19.90 5.05 -1.71
CA LEU A 11 -18.87 5.27 -0.69
C LEU A 11 -17.64 5.97 -1.26
N LEU A 12 -17.16 5.57 -2.42
CA LEU A 12 -16.04 6.23 -3.10
C LEU A 12 -16.36 7.70 -3.34
N LYS A 13 -17.52 8.00 -3.92
CA LYS A 13 -17.96 9.37 -4.16
C LYS A 13 -18.03 10.18 -2.88
N ALA A 14 -18.60 9.62 -1.82
CA ALA A 14 -18.70 10.27 -0.51
C ALA A 14 -17.32 10.57 0.10
N GLU A 15 -16.37 9.67 -0.01
CA GLU A 15 -15.00 9.90 0.48
C GLU A 15 -14.27 10.96 -0.34
N VAL A 16 -14.37 10.94 -1.66
CA VAL A 16 -13.79 11.97 -2.53
C VAL A 16 -14.38 13.34 -2.23
N ASP A 17 -15.71 13.44 -2.08
CA ASP A 17 -16.38 14.69 -1.74
C ASP A 17 -15.98 15.20 -0.35
N LEU A 18 -15.85 14.33 0.63
CA LEU A 18 -15.39 14.68 1.99
C LEU A 18 -13.96 15.22 1.96
N LEU A 19 -13.03 14.47 1.37
CA LEU A 19 -11.62 14.85 1.30
C LEU A 19 -11.43 16.14 0.50
N GLY A 20 -12.18 16.33 -0.59
CA GLY A 20 -12.17 17.55 -1.38
C GLY A 20 -12.65 18.76 -0.59
N ARG A 21 -13.71 18.62 0.22
CA ARG A 21 -14.20 19.70 1.10
C ARG A 21 -13.19 20.04 2.19
N LEU A 22 -12.60 19.05 2.83
CA LEU A 22 -11.59 19.27 3.88
C LEU A 22 -10.34 19.95 3.31
N LEU A 23 -9.92 19.60 2.09
CA LEU A 23 -8.85 20.29 1.40
C LEU A 23 -9.24 21.74 1.08
N GLY A 24 -10.45 21.99 0.62
CA GLY A 24 -10.97 23.35 0.39
C GLY A 24 -10.96 24.20 1.65
N GLU A 25 -11.37 23.65 2.78
CA GLU A 25 -11.30 24.32 4.09
C GLU A 25 -9.83 24.63 4.51
N ALA A 26 -8.92 23.68 4.29
CA ALA A 26 -7.49 23.89 4.55
C ALA A 26 -6.89 24.99 3.65
N ILE A 27 -7.22 25.00 2.38
CA ILE A 27 -6.78 26.03 1.42
C ILE A 27 -7.31 27.40 1.84
N ARG A 28 -8.58 27.50 2.20
CA ARG A 28 -9.20 28.76 2.67
C ARG A 28 -8.51 29.27 3.93
N THR A 29 -8.25 28.40 4.89
CA THR A 29 -7.63 28.77 6.18
C THR A 29 -6.16 29.15 6.03
N LEU A 30 -5.39 28.40 5.25
CA LEU A 30 -3.94 28.54 5.17
C LEU A 30 -3.47 29.48 4.05
N SER A 31 -4.21 29.56 2.96
CA SER A 31 -3.87 30.35 1.76
C SER A 31 -4.83 31.52 1.49
N GLY A 32 -5.91 31.63 2.24
CA GLY A 32 -6.89 32.71 2.16
C GLY A 32 -8.03 32.50 1.18
N GLU A 33 -9.07 33.29 1.35
CA GLU A 33 -10.33 33.20 0.58
C GLU A 33 -10.14 33.48 -0.91
N ARG A 34 -9.28 34.44 -1.26
CA ARG A 34 -8.99 34.79 -2.66
C ARG A 34 -8.38 33.61 -3.43
N PHE A 35 -7.42 32.93 -2.84
CA PHE A 35 -6.80 31.75 -3.49
C PHE A 35 -7.76 30.58 -3.55
N PHE A 36 -8.55 30.35 -2.50
CA PHE A 36 -9.61 29.33 -2.50
C PHE A 36 -10.60 29.59 -3.65
N ALA A 37 -11.04 30.85 -3.86
CA ALA A 37 -11.92 31.20 -4.96
C ALA A 37 -11.30 30.90 -6.34
N LEU A 38 -10.00 31.15 -6.51
CA LEU A 38 -9.27 30.81 -7.74
C LEU A 38 -9.27 29.30 -7.99
N VAL A 39 -8.99 28.49 -6.98
CA VAL A 39 -8.99 27.03 -7.07
C VAL A 39 -10.38 26.52 -7.47
N GLU A 40 -11.46 27.04 -6.87
CA GLU A 40 -12.83 26.67 -7.18
C GLU A 40 -13.24 27.09 -8.60
N GLU A 41 -12.84 28.28 -9.05
CA GLU A 41 -13.08 28.76 -10.42
C GLU A 41 -12.42 27.82 -11.45
N VAL A 42 -11.13 27.52 -11.28
CA VAL A 42 -10.39 26.62 -12.18
C VAL A 42 -11.00 25.22 -12.19
N ARG A 43 -11.39 24.72 -11.02
CA ARG A 43 -12.05 23.40 -10.90
C ARG A 43 -13.39 23.37 -11.64
N ALA A 44 -14.21 24.39 -11.49
CA ALA A 44 -15.51 24.51 -12.15
C ALA A 44 -15.36 24.56 -13.68
N LEU A 45 -14.45 25.40 -14.19
CA LEU A 45 -14.16 25.51 -15.62
C LEU A 45 -13.62 24.20 -16.20
N ALA A 46 -12.70 23.53 -15.50
CA ALA A 46 -12.17 22.25 -15.93
C ALA A 46 -13.23 21.14 -15.97
N LYS A 47 -14.17 21.16 -15.02
CA LYS A 47 -15.31 20.23 -14.98
C LYS A 47 -16.26 20.48 -16.15
N ALA A 48 -16.63 21.73 -16.39
CA ALA A 48 -17.51 22.12 -17.50
C ALA A 48 -16.90 21.74 -18.87
N ARG A 49 -15.59 22.00 -19.06
CA ARG A 49 -14.87 21.58 -20.27
C ARG A 49 -14.96 20.08 -20.51
N ARG A 50 -14.77 19.26 -19.47
CA ARG A 50 -14.89 17.80 -19.58
C ARG A 50 -16.31 17.33 -19.93
N GLN A 51 -17.31 18.14 -19.64
CA GLN A 51 -18.72 17.89 -20.02
C GLN A 51 -19.06 18.39 -21.43
N GLY A 52 -18.08 18.91 -22.19
CA GLY A 52 -18.25 19.34 -23.57
C GLY A 52 -18.47 20.84 -23.75
N ASP A 53 -18.32 21.65 -22.69
CA ASP A 53 -18.42 23.11 -22.77
C ASP A 53 -17.10 23.69 -23.28
N GLU A 54 -17.07 24.01 -24.59
CA GLU A 54 -15.88 24.59 -25.24
C GLU A 54 -15.57 26.00 -24.73
N ALA A 55 -16.60 26.80 -24.46
CA ALA A 55 -16.43 28.16 -23.91
C ALA A 55 -15.77 28.13 -22.54
N ALA A 56 -16.12 27.16 -21.70
CA ALA A 56 -15.42 26.92 -20.43
C ALA A 56 -13.96 26.56 -20.63
N GLY A 57 -13.62 25.82 -21.68
CA GLY A 57 -12.25 25.50 -22.05
C GLY A 57 -11.42 26.74 -22.42
N GLU A 58 -11.99 27.64 -23.23
CA GLU A 58 -11.35 28.91 -23.59
C GLU A 58 -11.18 29.83 -22.37
N ALA A 59 -12.20 29.91 -21.50
CA ALA A 59 -12.15 30.69 -20.29
C ALA A 59 -11.09 30.15 -19.31
N LEU A 60 -10.96 28.82 -19.22
CA LEU A 60 -9.92 28.18 -18.41
C LEU A 60 -8.52 28.53 -18.90
N LEU A 61 -8.28 28.44 -20.19
CA LEU A 61 -6.99 28.78 -20.80
C LEU A 61 -6.64 30.25 -20.52
N ALA A 62 -7.54 31.17 -20.80
CA ALA A 62 -7.34 32.60 -20.54
C ALA A 62 -7.06 32.88 -19.05
N ARG A 63 -7.78 32.20 -18.16
CA ARG A 63 -7.58 32.35 -16.71
C ARG A 63 -6.20 31.88 -16.27
N VAL A 64 -5.72 30.75 -16.79
CA VAL A 64 -4.40 30.17 -16.45
C VAL A 64 -3.27 31.02 -17.03
N GLU A 65 -3.41 31.51 -18.27
CA GLU A 65 -2.42 32.39 -18.90
C GLU A 65 -2.25 33.73 -18.16
N GLY A 66 -3.29 34.20 -17.49
CA GLY A 66 -3.27 35.42 -16.70
C GLY A 66 -2.71 35.28 -15.26
N LEU A 67 -2.29 34.08 -14.85
CA LEU A 67 -1.73 33.86 -13.51
C LEU A 67 -0.29 34.33 -13.41
N SER A 68 0.08 34.82 -12.21
CA SER A 68 1.50 34.98 -11.86
C SER A 68 2.15 33.59 -11.68
N THR A 69 3.49 33.54 -11.69
CA THR A 69 4.24 32.30 -11.44
C THR A 69 3.91 31.73 -10.07
N GLU A 70 3.82 32.58 -9.04
CA GLU A 70 3.47 32.18 -7.68
C GLU A 70 2.06 31.62 -7.58
N GLU A 71 1.10 32.25 -8.25
CA GLU A 71 -0.30 31.76 -8.31
C GLU A 71 -0.36 30.40 -9.05
N ALA A 72 0.38 30.24 -10.16
CA ALA A 72 0.44 29.01 -10.91
C ALA A 72 1.05 27.87 -10.10
N GLU A 73 2.18 28.11 -9.39
CA GLU A 73 2.81 27.13 -8.51
C GLU A 73 1.87 26.72 -7.37
N ALA A 74 1.21 27.68 -6.72
CA ALA A 74 0.26 27.41 -5.65
C ALA A 74 -0.94 26.59 -6.17
N LEU A 75 -1.42 26.89 -7.38
CA LEU A 75 -2.52 26.16 -8.01
C LEU A 75 -2.13 24.69 -8.33
N VAL A 76 -0.95 24.48 -8.92
CA VAL A 76 -0.42 23.14 -9.20
C VAL A 76 -0.30 22.35 -7.90
N ARG A 77 0.22 22.94 -6.82
CA ARG A 77 0.34 22.31 -5.53
C ARG A 77 -1.02 21.92 -4.94
N ALA A 78 -2.02 22.80 -5.00
CA ALA A 78 -3.36 22.52 -4.50
C ALA A 78 -4.00 21.32 -5.24
N PHE A 79 -3.88 21.27 -6.56
CA PHE A 79 -4.39 20.14 -7.36
C PHE A 79 -3.58 18.85 -7.15
N THR A 80 -2.27 18.94 -6.94
CA THR A 80 -1.44 17.79 -6.60
C THR A 80 -1.92 17.13 -5.30
N HIS A 81 -2.19 17.90 -4.26
CA HIS A 81 -2.77 17.39 -3.02
C HIS A 81 -4.16 16.80 -3.23
N TYR A 82 -5.00 17.44 -4.04
CA TYR A 82 -6.30 16.89 -4.40
C TYR A 82 -6.18 15.51 -5.05
N PHE A 83 -5.28 15.33 -6.01
CA PHE A 83 -5.05 14.04 -6.64
C PHE A 83 -4.49 12.98 -5.68
N HIS A 84 -3.64 13.35 -4.73
CA HIS A 84 -3.22 12.41 -3.68
C HIS A 84 -4.39 11.91 -2.85
N LEU A 85 -5.34 12.79 -2.51
CA LEU A 85 -6.54 12.44 -1.75
C LEU A 85 -7.50 11.56 -2.58
N VAL A 86 -7.69 11.88 -3.86
CA VAL A 86 -8.50 11.04 -4.77
C VAL A 86 -7.89 9.66 -4.91
N ASN A 87 -6.58 9.57 -5.16
CA ASN A 87 -5.89 8.28 -5.25
C ASN A 87 -6.02 7.45 -3.98
N LEU A 88 -5.94 8.08 -2.81
CA LEU A 88 -6.17 7.42 -1.53
C LEU A 88 -7.59 6.83 -1.44
N ALA A 89 -8.61 7.60 -1.82
CA ALA A 89 -9.99 7.13 -1.84
C ALA A 89 -10.20 5.97 -2.84
N GLU A 90 -9.58 6.04 -4.00
CA GLU A 90 -9.62 4.97 -5.02
C GLU A 90 -8.91 3.69 -4.55
N GLU A 91 -7.77 3.80 -3.87
CA GLU A 91 -7.09 2.65 -3.28
C GLU A 91 -7.96 1.96 -2.22
N ARG A 92 -8.61 2.75 -1.36
CA ARG A 92 -9.57 2.24 -0.37
C ARG A 92 -10.78 1.56 -1.02
N HIS A 93 -11.31 2.17 -2.08
CA HIS A 93 -12.41 1.59 -2.85
C HIS A 93 -12.02 0.24 -3.46
N ARG A 94 -10.83 0.14 -4.03
CA ARG A 94 -10.31 -1.11 -4.59
C ARG A 94 -10.23 -2.22 -3.54
N VAL A 95 -9.75 -1.90 -2.34
CA VAL A 95 -9.71 -2.84 -1.22
C VAL A 95 -11.12 -3.30 -0.81
N ARG A 96 -12.09 -2.35 -0.72
CA ARG A 96 -13.50 -2.70 -0.42
C ARG A 96 -14.11 -3.64 -1.45
N VAL A 97 -13.95 -3.32 -2.73
CA VAL A 97 -14.47 -4.16 -3.83
C VAL A 97 -13.85 -5.55 -3.79
N ASN A 98 -12.54 -5.64 -3.58
CA ASN A 98 -11.85 -6.93 -3.48
C ASN A 98 -12.33 -7.75 -2.28
N ARG A 99 -12.59 -7.12 -1.13
CA ARG A 99 -13.16 -7.81 0.05
C ARG A 99 -14.58 -8.34 -0.22
N LEU A 100 -15.44 -7.54 -0.84
CA LEU A 100 -16.80 -7.96 -1.22
C LEU A 100 -16.77 -9.14 -2.19
N ARG A 101 -15.90 -9.08 -3.20
CA ARG A 101 -15.72 -10.18 -4.16
C ARG A 101 -15.20 -11.46 -3.48
N ALA A 102 -14.28 -11.32 -2.53
CA ALA A 102 -13.77 -12.46 -1.76
C ALA A 102 -14.85 -13.08 -0.85
N GLN A 103 -15.71 -12.26 -0.26
CA GLN A 103 -16.84 -12.73 0.58
C GLN A 103 -17.93 -13.43 -0.24
N ALA A 104 -18.14 -13.01 -1.48
CA ALA A 104 -19.13 -13.59 -2.39
C ALA A 104 -18.62 -14.87 -3.09
N GLU A 105 -17.34 -15.20 -2.96
CA GLU A 105 -16.71 -16.34 -3.61
C GLU A 105 -17.17 -17.67 -3.02
N THR A 106 -17.65 -18.58 -3.88
CA THR A 106 -18.04 -19.94 -3.50
C THR A 106 -17.27 -20.99 -4.31
N LEU A 107 -17.40 -22.26 -3.91
CA LEU A 107 -16.81 -23.38 -4.67
C LEU A 107 -17.43 -23.52 -6.08
N GLU A 108 -18.70 -23.18 -6.24
CA GLU A 108 -19.42 -23.21 -7.51
C GLU A 108 -19.07 -22.02 -8.41
N SER A 109 -18.78 -20.88 -7.77
CA SER A 109 -18.44 -19.63 -8.46
C SER A 109 -17.17 -18.98 -7.86
N PRO A 110 -16.00 -19.58 -8.13
CA PRO A 110 -14.73 -19.02 -7.68
C PRO A 110 -14.35 -17.79 -8.53
N ARG A 111 -13.61 -16.88 -7.94
CA ARG A 111 -13.01 -15.75 -8.68
C ARG A 111 -11.97 -16.30 -9.65
N PRO A 112 -12.03 -15.96 -10.96
CA PRO A 112 -11.10 -16.52 -11.96
C PRO A 112 -9.62 -16.27 -11.63
N GLU A 113 -9.33 -15.12 -11.02
CA GLU A 113 -7.99 -14.71 -10.60
C GLU A 113 -7.61 -15.14 -9.17
N GLY A 114 -8.48 -15.91 -8.50
CA GLY A 114 -8.33 -16.27 -7.09
C GLY A 114 -7.70 -17.65 -6.86
N PHE A 115 -7.23 -17.88 -5.64
CA PHE A 115 -6.65 -19.15 -5.22
C PHE A 115 -7.63 -20.32 -5.26
N LEU A 116 -8.92 -20.05 -5.06
CA LEU A 116 -9.94 -21.10 -5.12
C LEU A 116 -10.12 -21.65 -6.54
N ALA A 117 -10.07 -20.76 -7.55
CA ALA A 117 -10.09 -21.19 -8.95
C ALA A 117 -8.84 -22.01 -9.30
N LEU A 118 -7.66 -21.61 -8.83
CA LEU A 118 -6.42 -22.36 -8.99
C LEU A 118 -6.53 -23.76 -8.35
N ALA A 119 -6.97 -23.84 -7.09
CA ALA A 119 -7.13 -25.12 -6.39
C ALA A 119 -8.11 -26.07 -7.11
N LYS A 120 -9.24 -25.53 -7.60
CA LYS A 120 -10.20 -26.30 -8.42
C LYS A 120 -9.56 -26.80 -9.72
N ALA A 121 -8.87 -25.94 -10.44
CA ALA A 121 -8.21 -26.32 -11.70
C ALA A 121 -7.16 -27.42 -11.50
N LEU A 122 -6.41 -27.40 -10.40
CA LEU A 122 -5.45 -28.46 -10.06
C LEU A 122 -6.17 -29.80 -9.84
N LYS A 123 -7.26 -29.79 -9.06
CA LYS A 123 -8.06 -31.00 -8.81
C LYS A 123 -8.74 -31.51 -10.06
N GLU A 124 -9.32 -30.65 -10.88
CA GLU A 124 -9.98 -31.01 -12.15
C GLU A 124 -9.00 -31.64 -13.18
N ARG A 125 -7.72 -31.26 -13.11
CA ARG A 125 -6.63 -31.87 -13.87
C ARG A 125 -6.16 -33.22 -13.31
N GLY A 126 -6.75 -33.68 -12.23
CA GLY A 126 -6.47 -34.99 -11.62
C GLY A 126 -5.29 -35.00 -10.63
N LEU A 127 -4.75 -33.84 -10.24
CA LEU A 127 -3.67 -33.81 -9.25
C LEU A 127 -4.22 -34.15 -7.87
N SER A 128 -3.52 -35.00 -7.14
CA SER A 128 -3.72 -35.19 -5.71
C SER A 128 -3.25 -33.95 -4.93
N LEU A 129 -3.61 -33.84 -3.63
CA LEU A 129 -3.14 -32.74 -2.80
C LEU A 129 -1.61 -32.76 -2.67
N GLU A 130 -1.01 -33.94 -2.52
CA GLU A 130 0.44 -34.15 -2.41
C GLU A 130 1.17 -33.70 -3.68
N GLU A 131 0.63 -34.02 -4.85
CA GLU A 131 1.18 -33.57 -6.13
C GLU A 131 1.04 -32.06 -6.30
N ALA A 132 -0.12 -31.48 -5.96
CA ALA A 132 -0.34 -30.03 -5.97
C ALA A 132 0.63 -29.31 -5.00
N GLU A 133 0.79 -29.82 -3.77
CA GLU A 133 1.75 -29.31 -2.79
C GLU A 133 3.19 -29.38 -3.32
N ALA A 134 3.59 -30.49 -3.90
CA ALA A 134 4.93 -30.66 -4.48
C ALA A 134 5.20 -29.66 -5.62
N HIS A 135 4.21 -29.40 -6.47
CA HIS A 135 4.34 -28.39 -7.53
C HIS A 135 4.41 -26.96 -6.97
N LEU A 136 3.53 -26.62 -6.03
CA LEU A 136 3.50 -25.28 -5.43
C LEU A 136 4.76 -24.98 -4.60
N ASN A 137 5.32 -25.99 -3.92
CA ASN A 137 6.57 -25.83 -3.16
C ASN A 137 7.83 -25.67 -4.05
N ARG A 138 7.72 -25.96 -5.35
CA ARG A 138 8.76 -25.67 -6.35
C ARG A 138 8.56 -24.35 -7.08
N LEU A 139 7.38 -23.73 -6.94
CA LEU A 139 7.08 -22.44 -7.56
C LEU A 139 7.93 -21.35 -6.93
N GLU A 140 8.52 -20.51 -7.76
CA GLU A 140 9.27 -19.34 -7.34
C GLU A 140 8.79 -18.10 -8.10
N LEU A 141 8.21 -17.15 -7.38
CA LEU A 141 7.75 -15.88 -7.89
C LEU A 141 8.73 -14.78 -7.45
N LEU A 142 9.53 -14.29 -8.39
CA LEU A 142 10.57 -13.30 -8.14
C LEU A 142 10.02 -11.90 -8.38
N LEU A 143 9.69 -11.20 -7.29
CA LEU A 143 9.24 -9.81 -7.34
C LEU A 143 10.46 -8.89 -7.22
N THR A 144 10.66 -8.05 -8.24
CA THR A 144 11.84 -7.19 -8.33
C THR A 144 11.48 -5.73 -8.04
N PHE A 145 12.15 -5.14 -7.05
CA PHE A 145 12.04 -3.71 -6.76
C PHE A 145 12.85 -2.90 -7.76
N THR A 146 12.22 -1.86 -8.30
CA THR A 146 12.85 -0.89 -9.18
C THR A 146 12.64 0.53 -8.63
N ALA A 147 13.61 1.42 -8.80
CA ALA A 147 13.43 2.83 -8.54
C ALA A 147 12.76 3.49 -9.75
N HIS A 148 11.62 4.15 -9.53
CA HIS A 148 10.98 4.95 -10.56
C HIS A 148 10.97 6.42 -10.15
N PRO A 149 11.50 7.34 -10.97
CA PRO A 149 11.66 8.76 -10.61
C PRO A 149 10.36 9.46 -10.21
N THR A 150 9.23 9.03 -10.80
CA THR A 150 7.90 9.61 -10.55
C THR A 150 7.21 9.06 -9.30
N GLU A 151 7.69 7.95 -8.74
CA GLU A 151 7.09 7.27 -7.59
C GLU A 151 7.81 7.53 -6.26
N THR A 152 8.93 8.25 -6.28
CA THR A 152 9.65 8.67 -5.07
C THR A 152 8.84 9.70 -4.29
N ARG A 153 7.82 9.22 -3.59
CA ARG A 153 7.09 10.06 -2.64
C ARG A 153 7.98 10.35 -1.43
N ARG A 154 7.97 11.60 -0.97
CA ARG A 154 8.63 11.97 0.28
C ARG A 154 8.11 11.10 1.42
N ARG A 155 9.00 10.74 2.35
CA ARG A 155 8.65 10.02 3.58
C ARG A 155 7.51 10.71 4.33
N THR A 156 7.52 12.04 4.40
CA THR A 156 6.49 12.86 5.04
C THR A 156 5.14 12.72 4.36
N LEU A 157 5.09 12.74 3.01
CA LEU A 157 3.85 12.54 2.26
C LEU A 157 3.24 11.17 2.53
N ARG A 158 4.06 10.10 2.50
CA ARG A 158 3.60 8.75 2.86
C ARG A 158 3.02 8.69 4.27
N HIS A 159 3.72 9.28 5.23
CA HIS A 159 3.25 9.36 6.62
C HIS A 159 1.87 10.01 6.72
N HIS A 160 1.64 11.12 6.02
CA HIS A 160 0.33 11.79 6.01
C HIS A 160 -0.75 10.93 5.33
N LEU A 161 -0.44 10.29 4.20
CA LEU A 161 -1.41 9.42 3.50
C LEU A 161 -1.78 8.18 4.33
N GLU A 162 -0.82 7.54 4.98
CA GLU A 162 -1.08 6.42 5.90
C GLU A 162 -1.92 6.85 7.11
N ALA A 163 -1.64 8.04 7.66
CA ALA A 163 -2.43 8.58 8.75
C ALA A 163 -3.87 8.91 8.30
N LEU A 164 -4.05 9.52 7.14
CA LEU A 164 -5.36 9.79 6.54
C LEU A 164 -6.18 8.50 6.36
N GLN A 165 -5.55 7.42 5.92
CA GLN A 165 -6.22 6.13 5.81
C GLN A 165 -6.75 5.64 7.15
N ARG A 166 -5.94 5.72 8.22
CA ARG A 166 -6.37 5.35 9.57
C ARG A 166 -7.51 6.22 10.10
N GLU A 167 -7.44 7.53 9.88
CA GLU A 167 -8.49 8.46 10.32
C GLU A 167 -9.80 8.26 9.56
N LEU A 168 -9.74 7.93 8.26
CA LEU A 168 -10.91 7.54 7.47
C LEU A 168 -11.54 6.24 7.99
N GLU A 169 -10.73 5.27 8.37
CA GLU A 169 -11.20 4.00 8.96
C GLU A 169 -11.84 4.22 10.34
N ALA A 170 -11.26 5.11 11.15
CA ALA A 170 -11.77 5.45 12.47
C ALA A 170 -13.04 6.32 12.40
N GLY A 171 -13.30 7.00 11.29
CA GLY A 171 -14.43 7.93 11.14
C GLY A 171 -14.28 9.23 11.93
N ASP A 172 -13.07 9.57 12.40
CA ASP A 172 -12.78 10.78 13.16
C ASP A 172 -12.58 11.98 12.22
N ARG A 173 -13.64 12.73 12.04
CA ARG A 173 -13.67 13.86 11.09
C ARG A 173 -12.76 15.01 11.52
N GLU A 174 -12.60 15.26 12.80
CA GLU A 174 -11.75 16.34 13.29
C GLU A 174 -10.26 16.05 13.04
N ARG A 175 -9.82 14.85 13.39
CA ARG A 175 -8.45 14.39 13.09
C ARG A 175 -8.19 14.31 11.60
N LEU A 176 -9.17 13.85 10.81
CA LEU A 176 -9.07 13.82 9.36
C LEU A 176 -8.85 15.22 8.79
N ALA A 177 -9.63 16.22 9.22
CA ALA A 177 -9.48 17.60 8.80
C ALA A 177 -8.10 18.17 9.17
N ALA A 178 -7.63 17.93 10.39
CA ALA A 178 -6.30 18.34 10.84
C ALA A 178 -5.21 17.67 9.98
N ARG A 179 -5.35 16.41 9.64
CA ARG A 179 -4.38 15.70 8.80
C ARG A 179 -4.34 16.20 7.37
N VAL A 180 -5.49 16.54 6.78
CA VAL A 180 -5.57 17.15 5.44
C VAL A 180 -4.89 18.53 5.46
N ALA A 181 -5.10 19.33 6.50
CA ALA A 181 -4.44 20.63 6.65
C ALA A 181 -2.91 20.49 6.77
N LEU A 182 -2.42 19.51 7.53
CA LEU A 182 -0.99 19.19 7.63
C LEU A 182 -0.41 18.74 6.29
N LEU A 183 -1.14 17.91 5.56
CA LEU A 183 -0.74 17.48 4.21
C LEU A 183 -0.60 18.69 3.29
N TYR A 184 -1.61 19.57 3.24
CA TYR A 184 -1.59 20.75 2.41
C TYR A 184 -0.44 21.71 2.76
N GLY A 185 -0.11 21.84 4.05
CA GLY A 185 1.01 22.65 4.54
C GLY A 185 2.39 22.03 4.35
N THR A 186 2.47 20.77 3.88
CA THR A 186 3.73 20.07 3.70
C THR A 186 4.43 20.48 2.40
N GLU A 187 5.72 20.83 2.47
CA GLU A 187 6.54 21.08 1.29
C GLU A 187 6.76 19.80 0.48
N GLU A 188 6.30 19.75 -0.76
CA GLU A 188 6.51 18.61 -1.66
C GLU A 188 7.82 18.70 -2.43
N VAL A 189 8.34 19.92 -2.65
CA VAL A 189 9.57 20.14 -3.40
C VAL A 189 10.78 19.82 -2.54
N ARG A 190 11.55 18.81 -2.93
CA ARG A 190 12.85 18.55 -2.30
C ARG A 190 13.83 19.64 -2.70
N LYS A 191 14.47 20.28 -1.72
CA LYS A 191 15.56 21.25 -1.95
C LYS A 191 16.81 20.59 -2.54
N ALA A 192 16.95 19.25 -2.38
CA ALA A 192 18.05 18.47 -2.92
C ALA A 192 17.52 17.22 -3.64
N ARG A 193 18.21 16.79 -4.71
CA ARG A 193 17.92 15.51 -5.35
C ARG A 193 18.17 14.38 -4.36
N PRO A 194 17.29 13.33 -4.31
CA PRO A 194 17.53 12.16 -3.49
C PRO A 194 18.83 11.48 -3.92
N THR A 195 19.60 11.02 -2.95
CA THR A 195 20.77 10.19 -3.18
C THR A 195 20.34 8.76 -3.55
N VAL A 196 21.25 7.97 -4.12
CA VAL A 196 20.98 6.53 -4.38
C VAL A 196 20.70 5.79 -3.07
N GLU A 197 21.35 6.18 -1.97
CA GLU A 197 21.05 5.64 -0.63
C GLU A 197 19.62 5.94 -0.17
N ASP A 198 19.10 7.14 -0.45
CA ASP A 198 17.70 7.50 -0.16
C ASP A 198 16.72 6.63 -0.95
N GLU A 199 17.05 6.34 -2.22
CA GLU A 199 16.25 5.46 -3.07
C GLU A 199 16.25 4.03 -2.54
N ILE A 200 17.41 3.51 -2.11
CA ILE A 200 17.54 2.18 -1.48
C ILE A 200 16.65 2.09 -0.24
N LYS A 201 16.78 3.05 0.67
CA LYS A 201 15.98 3.08 1.91
C LYS A 201 14.49 3.22 1.63
N GLY A 202 14.13 4.04 0.64
CA GLY A 202 12.75 4.26 0.23
C GLY A 202 12.11 3.03 -0.41
N GLY A 203 12.82 2.34 -1.30
CA GLY A 203 12.33 1.14 -1.97
C GLY A 203 12.20 -0.05 -1.01
N LEU A 204 13.21 -0.28 -0.17
CA LEU A 204 13.22 -1.37 0.78
C LEU A 204 12.29 -1.16 1.99
N TYR A 205 11.71 0.03 2.15
CA TYR A 205 10.76 0.34 3.22
C TYR A 205 9.57 -0.64 3.29
N TYR A 206 9.11 -1.12 2.15
CA TYR A 206 7.95 -2.01 2.08
C TYR A 206 8.23 -3.44 2.56
N LEU A 207 9.49 -3.89 2.58
CA LEU A 207 9.86 -5.23 3.02
C LEU A 207 9.57 -5.46 4.52
N PRO A 208 10.08 -4.61 5.46
CA PRO A 208 9.83 -4.80 6.89
C PRO A 208 8.44 -4.35 7.34
N THR A 209 7.69 -3.67 6.50
CA THR A 209 6.36 -3.13 6.82
C THR A 209 5.27 -3.96 6.15
N THR A 210 4.73 -3.50 5.05
CA THR A 210 3.57 -4.12 4.38
C THR A 210 3.83 -5.56 3.94
N LEU A 211 4.97 -5.85 3.34
CA LEU A 211 5.26 -7.16 2.75
C LEU A 211 5.57 -8.23 3.79
N TRP A 212 6.13 -7.85 4.93
CA TRP A 212 6.38 -8.76 6.04
C TRP A 212 5.09 -9.46 6.52
N GLU A 213 3.99 -8.72 6.57
CA GLU A 213 2.69 -9.26 6.97
C GLU A 213 1.88 -9.83 5.79
N ALA A 214 2.01 -9.24 4.59
CA ALA A 214 1.22 -9.64 3.44
C ALA A 214 1.60 -11.02 2.90
N VAL A 215 2.89 -11.35 2.84
CA VAL A 215 3.36 -12.63 2.28
C VAL A 215 2.84 -13.85 3.07
N PRO A 216 2.91 -13.90 4.39
CA PRO A 216 2.31 -15.00 5.16
C PRO A 216 0.80 -15.15 4.94
N ARG A 217 0.08 -14.04 4.79
CA ARG A 217 -1.37 -14.05 4.50
C ARG A 217 -1.67 -14.62 3.11
N VAL A 218 -0.84 -14.33 2.12
CA VAL A 218 -0.96 -14.89 0.77
C VAL A 218 -0.78 -16.41 0.81
N VAL A 219 0.24 -16.90 1.52
CA VAL A 219 0.49 -18.35 1.68
C VAL A 219 -0.68 -19.02 2.41
N ALA A 220 -1.13 -18.44 3.52
CA ALA A 220 -2.27 -18.96 4.29
C ALA A 220 -3.56 -18.97 3.46
N GLY A 221 -3.78 -17.97 2.61
CA GLY A 221 -4.92 -17.91 1.68
C GLY A 221 -4.90 -19.03 0.64
N LEU A 222 -3.71 -19.33 0.09
CA LEU A 222 -3.54 -20.45 -0.84
C LEU A 222 -3.76 -21.80 -0.15
N GLU A 223 -3.21 -22.01 1.05
CA GLU A 223 -3.45 -23.22 1.85
C GLU A 223 -4.94 -23.40 2.17
N ALA A 224 -5.64 -22.34 2.56
CA ALA A 224 -7.08 -22.38 2.84
C ALA A 224 -7.91 -22.70 1.59
N ALA A 225 -7.53 -22.21 0.43
CA ALA A 225 -8.20 -22.55 -0.83
C ALA A 225 -8.03 -24.05 -1.18
N LEU A 226 -6.83 -24.59 -1.01
CA LEU A 226 -6.56 -26.03 -1.19
C LEU A 226 -7.35 -26.87 -0.18
N GLU A 227 -7.42 -26.46 1.08
CA GLU A 227 -8.23 -27.13 2.11
C GLU A 227 -9.72 -27.20 1.72
N ARG A 228 -10.29 -26.11 1.22
CA ARG A 228 -11.69 -26.07 0.77
C ARG A 228 -11.97 -27.05 -0.38
N VAL A 229 -11.01 -27.26 -1.27
CA VAL A 229 -11.16 -28.10 -2.47
C VAL A 229 -10.81 -29.57 -2.19
N TYR A 230 -9.77 -29.83 -1.40
CA TYR A 230 -9.26 -31.18 -1.16
C TYR A 230 -9.69 -31.77 0.21
N GLY A 231 -10.27 -30.96 1.10
CA GLY A 231 -10.72 -31.40 2.43
C GLY A 231 -9.61 -31.50 3.47
N ARG A 232 -8.35 -31.19 3.11
CA ARG A 232 -7.20 -31.20 4.01
C ARG A 232 -6.26 -30.04 3.70
N ARG A 233 -5.76 -29.37 4.74
CA ARG A 233 -4.86 -28.23 4.61
C ARG A 233 -3.42 -28.67 4.41
N PRO A 234 -2.75 -28.31 3.31
CA PRO A 234 -1.34 -28.54 3.14
C PRO A 234 -0.51 -27.51 3.91
N ARG A 235 0.79 -27.76 4.03
CA ARG A 235 1.75 -26.80 4.57
C ARG A 235 2.71 -26.37 3.48
N LEU A 236 2.48 -25.16 2.95
CA LEU A 236 3.26 -24.66 1.83
C LEU A 236 4.47 -23.83 2.30
N LYS A 237 5.55 -23.93 1.53
CA LYS A 237 6.63 -22.94 1.56
C LYS A 237 6.16 -21.69 0.81
N SER A 238 6.66 -20.51 1.22
CA SER A 238 6.36 -19.29 0.47
C SER A 238 6.97 -19.35 -0.94
N PRO A 239 6.16 -19.21 -1.99
CA PRO A 239 6.66 -19.11 -3.35
C PRO A 239 7.24 -17.73 -3.67
N VAL A 240 6.98 -16.73 -2.83
CA VAL A 240 7.35 -15.34 -3.07
C VAL A 240 8.80 -15.09 -2.63
N ARG A 241 9.58 -14.55 -3.55
CA ARG A 241 10.96 -14.08 -3.35
C ARG A 241 11.07 -12.62 -3.80
N PHE A 242 11.97 -11.90 -3.16
CA PHE A 242 12.22 -10.50 -3.50
C PHE A 242 13.63 -10.30 -4.03
N ARG A 243 13.73 -9.44 -5.03
CA ARG A 243 14.99 -8.93 -5.57
C ARG A 243 14.91 -7.41 -5.66
N SER A 244 16.05 -6.76 -5.73
CA SER A 244 16.10 -5.31 -5.91
C SER A 244 17.17 -4.94 -6.92
N TRP A 245 16.83 -4.10 -7.87
CA TRP A 245 17.77 -3.42 -8.75
C TRP A 245 18.24 -2.09 -8.15
N ILE A 246 17.55 -1.61 -7.11
CA ILE A 246 17.84 -0.30 -6.49
C ILE A 246 19.21 -0.36 -5.81
N GLY A 247 20.11 0.52 -6.26
CA GLY A 247 21.50 0.56 -5.80
C GLY A 247 22.42 -0.44 -6.49
N GLY A 248 21.92 -1.28 -7.42
CA GLY A 248 22.70 -2.26 -8.18
C GLY A 248 22.74 -1.99 -9.67
N ASP A 249 21.60 -1.60 -10.23
CA ASP A 249 21.49 -1.23 -11.65
C ASP A 249 22.07 0.17 -11.88
N ARG A 250 23.05 0.24 -12.74
CA ARG A 250 23.78 1.49 -13.00
C ARG A 250 23.11 2.32 -14.08
N ASP A 251 22.67 1.69 -15.14
CA ASP A 251 21.94 2.28 -16.27
C ASP A 251 22.44 3.70 -16.66
N GLY A 252 23.78 3.84 -16.72
CA GLY A 252 24.45 5.12 -17.00
C GLY A 252 24.52 6.11 -15.83
N ASN A 253 24.02 5.75 -14.64
CA ASN A 253 24.10 6.60 -13.46
C ASN A 253 25.46 6.45 -12.74
N PRO A 254 26.33 7.49 -12.75
CA PRO A 254 27.66 7.40 -12.15
C PRO A 254 27.66 7.33 -10.63
N PHE A 255 26.53 7.64 -9.98
CA PHE A 255 26.38 7.58 -8.52
C PHE A 255 26.05 6.18 -8.00
N VAL A 256 25.73 5.22 -8.86
CA VAL A 256 25.58 3.81 -8.50
C VAL A 256 26.97 3.14 -8.56
N THR A 257 27.72 3.31 -7.49
CA THR A 257 29.09 2.77 -7.32
C THR A 257 29.07 1.38 -6.69
N PRO A 258 30.18 0.61 -6.75
CA PRO A 258 30.30 -0.66 -6.04
C PRO A 258 30.04 -0.53 -4.54
N GLU A 259 30.47 0.57 -3.92
CA GLU A 259 30.27 0.87 -2.50
C GLU A 259 28.78 1.04 -2.18
N VAL A 260 28.05 1.73 -3.03
CA VAL A 260 26.59 1.91 -2.91
C VAL A 260 25.87 0.58 -3.09
N THR A 261 26.29 -0.27 -4.02
CA THR A 261 25.74 -1.63 -4.19
C THR A 261 26.00 -2.48 -2.95
N ALA A 262 27.19 -2.42 -2.38
CA ALA A 262 27.52 -3.10 -1.13
C ALA A 262 26.68 -2.56 0.05
N PHE A 263 26.46 -1.24 0.09
CA PHE A 263 25.56 -0.63 1.08
C PHE A 263 24.12 -1.18 0.94
N ALA A 264 23.58 -1.28 -0.28
CA ALA A 264 22.24 -1.82 -0.51
C ALA A 264 22.10 -3.24 0.05
N GLY A 265 23.09 -4.11 -0.18
CA GLY A 265 23.11 -5.47 0.35
C GLY A 265 23.17 -5.51 1.88
N ARG A 266 24.05 -4.72 2.49
CA ARG A 266 24.14 -4.62 3.96
C ARG A 266 22.87 -4.07 4.57
N TYR A 267 22.28 -3.03 3.99
CA TYR A 267 21.05 -2.42 4.45
C TYR A 267 19.87 -3.41 4.41
N ALA A 268 19.70 -4.12 3.28
CA ALA A 268 18.65 -5.14 3.14
C ALA A 268 18.80 -6.26 4.18
N ARG A 269 20.04 -6.73 4.39
CA ARG A 269 20.35 -7.73 5.42
C ARG A 269 20.01 -7.24 6.83
N GLU A 270 20.38 -6.01 7.17
CA GLU A 270 20.10 -5.44 8.49
C GLU A 270 18.61 -5.24 8.74
N VAL A 271 17.87 -4.80 7.74
CA VAL A 271 16.40 -4.66 7.79
C VAL A 271 15.76 -6.02 8.08
N ALA A 272 16.15 -7.07 7.36
CA ALA A 272 15.64 -8.42 7.56
C ALA A 272 16.02 -8.96 8.95
N ARG A 273 17.29 -8.82 9.36
CA ARG A 273 17.78 -9.24 10.67
C ARG A 273 16.95 -8.63 11.80
N ARG A 274 16.71 -7.33 11.74
CA ARG A 274 15.95 -6.61 12.77
C ARG A 274 14.52 -7.14 12.88
N ARG A 275 13.84 -7.33 11.76
CA ARG A 275 12.47 -7.87 11.76
C ARG A 275 12.40 -9.30 12.29
N PHE A 276 13.37 -10.15 11.96
CA PHE A 276 13.44 -11.51 12.52
C PHE A 276 13.68 -11.49 14.03
N LEU A 277 14.55 -10.61 14.53
CA LEU A 277 14.77 -10.47 15.96
C LEU A 277 13.52 -10.01 16.71
N GLU A 278 12.83 -8.98 16.21
CA GLU A 278 11.56 -8.53 16.77
C GLU A 278 10.52 -9.65 16.82
N ALA A 279 10.38 -10.42 15.74
CA ALA A 279 9.45 -11.55 15.69
C ALA A 279 9.83 -12.67 16.66
N LEU A 280 11.12 -12.94 16.85
CA LEU A 280 11.60 -13.91 17.84
C LEU A 280 11.38 -13.44 19.27
N GLU A 281 11.59 -12.15 19.56
CA GLU A 281 11.31 -11.57 20.87
C GLU A 281 9.83 -11.64 21.23
N ASP A 282 8.94 -11.37 20.25
CA ASP A 282 7.49 -11.53 20.42
C ASP A 282 7.15 -13.01 20.71
N LEU A 283 7.72 -13.94 19.93
CA LEU A 283 7.51 -15.36 20.13
C LEU A 283 7.99 -15.84 21.50
N VAL A 284 9.13 -15.36 21.97
CA VAL A 284 9.64 -15.67 23.32
C VAL A 284 8.66 -15.21 24.39
N ARG A 285 8.09 -14.02 24.24
CA ARG A 285 7.07 -13.50 25.18
C ARG A 285 5.81 -14.35 25.16
N ASP A 286 5.32 -14.71 23.97
CA ASP A 286 4.11 -15.52 23.81
C ASP A 286 4.29 -16.97 24.33
N LEU A 287 5.48 -17.52 24.16
CA LEU A 287 5.81 -18.88 24.61
C LEU A 287 6.40 -18.97 26.02
N SER A 288 6.34 -17.88 26.79
CA SER A 288 6.76 -17.89 28.21
C SER A 288 5.74 -18.68 29.06
N LEU A 289 5.77 -20.01 28.92
CA LEU A 289 4.83 -20.94 29.51
C LEU A 289 5.47 -21.63 30.74
N ALA A 290 4.68 -21.82 31.82
CA ALA A 290 5.11 -22.59 32.96
C ALA A 290 4.83 -24.08 32.71
N GLU A 291 5.86 -24.95 32.83
CA GLU A 291 5.71 -26.40 32.68
C GLU A 291 4.66 -27.01 33.63
N ALA A 292 4.47 -26.41 34.81
CA ALA A 292 3.47 -26.85 35.77
C ALA A 292 2.02 -26.63 35.27
N ARG A 293 1.82 -25.83 34.24
CA ARG A 293 0.50 -25.47 33.71
C ARG A 293 0.23 -25.99 32.31
N VAL A 294 1.27 -26.19 31.53
CA VAL A 294 1.17 -26.61 30.12
C VAL A 294 2.16 -27.75 29.89
N PRO A 295 1.73 -28.90 29.32
CA PRO A 295 2.63 -29.97 28.98
C PRO A 295 3.60 -29.52 27.87
N VAL A 296 4.89 -29.56 28.16
CA VAL A 296 5.93 -29.22 27.19
C VAL A 296 6.44 -30.52 26.56
N PRO A 297 6.46 -30.63 25.21
CA PRO A 297 6.98 -31.81 24.52
C PRO A 297 8.44 -32.10 24.94
N ARG A 298 8.76 -33.40 25.05
CA ARG A 298 10.09 -33.86 25.48
C ARG A 298 11.23 -33.28 24.63
N GLU A 299 11.00 -33.21 23.30
CA GLU A 299 11.98 -32.65 22.33
C GLU A 299 12.29 -31.17 22.59
N VAL A 300 11.32 -30.40 23.08
CA VAL A 300 11.51 -28.97 23.43
C VAL A 300 12.29 -28.86 24.74
N ARG A 301 12.01 -29.72 25.72
CA ARG A 301 12.76 -29.78 26.99
C ARG A 301 14.22 -30.10 26.79
N GLU A 302 14.51 -31.11 25.95
CA GLU A 302 15.87 -31.57 25.68
C GLU A 302 16.72 -30.52 24.95
N ARG A 303 16.06 -29.66 24.11
CA ARG A 303 16.74 -28.56 23.43
C ARG A 303 16.85 -27.28 24.26
N GLY A 304 15.96 -27.06 25.21
CA GLY A 304 15.96 -25.89 26.11
C GLY A 304 16.87 -25.96 27.31
N GLY A 305 17.43 -27.14 27.65
CA GLY A 305 18.26 -27.39 28.82
C GLY A 305 19.69 -26.86 28.76
N GLY A 306 19.99 -25.89 27.92
CA GLY A 306 21.34 -25.32 27.75
C GLY A 306 21.46 -23.82 27.92
N VAL A 307 20.42 -23.15 28.44
CA VAL A 307 20.48 -21.70 28.71
C VAL A 307 20.11 -21.49 30.18
N GLU A 308 21.14 -21.52 31.07
CA GLU A 308 21.10 -20.82 32.35
C GLU A 308 21.37 -19.35 32.15
#